data_d6e723b47b6b96d7776efca6c16c343c
#
_entry.id   d6e723b47b6b96d7776efca6c16c343c
#
_cell.length_a   1.000
_cell.length_b   1.000
_cell.length_c   1.000
_cell.angle_alpha   90.00
_cell.angle_beta   90.00
_cell.angle_gamma   90.00
#
_symmetry.space_group_name_H-M   'P 1'
#
loop_
_entity.id
_entity.type
_entity.pdbx_description
1 polymer ?
#
loop_
_entity_poly.entity_id
_entity_poly.type
_entity_poly.pdbx_seq_one_letter_code
_entity_poly.pdbx_strand_id
1 'polypeptide(L)'
;MSGQYLDEFAAGQTFGSGTLKVEKERIKSFAAEFDPQPFHLDEEAARDTIFGGLAASGWHTAAITMKLLVESEFRPAGGIVGAGFDEFRWSKPVRPGDELRLKIEILDVRPSRSRPNQGMVKVRTTTLN
;
A
#
# COMPACT_ATOMS: atom_id res chain seq x y z
N MET A 1 -21.44 -5.95 10.47
CA MET A 1 -20.09 -5.51 10.32
C MET A 1 -19.93 -4.06 10.73
N SER A 2 -18.89 -3.79 11.35
CA SER A 2 -18.61 -2.46 11.84
C SER A 2 -17.48 -1.84 11.03
N GLY A 3 -17.75 -0.73 10.44
CA GLY A 3 -16.74 0.20 9.95
C GLY A 3 -16.68 1.38 10.90
N GLN A 4 -15.66 2.18 10.74
CA GLN A 4 -15.48 3.40 11.53
C GLN A 4 -16.06 4.58 10.77
N TYR A 5 -16.75 5.45 11.49
CA TYR A 5 -17.30 6.67 10.92
C TYR A 5 -16.31 7.81 11.09
N LEU A 6 -16.51 8.88 10.33
CA LEU A 6 -15.58 10.02 10.29
C LEU A 6 -15.27 10.59 11.67
N ASP A 7 -16.26 10.68 12.54
CA ASP A 7 -16.11 11.24 13.87
C ASP A 7 -15.32 10.34 14.84
N GLU A 8 -15.04 9.10 14.43
CA GLU A 8 -14.20 8.18 15.19
C GLU A 8 -12.72 8.30 14.83
N PHE A 9 -12.38 9.06 13.80
CA PHE A 9 -11.00 9.27 13.40
C PHE A 9 -10.45 10.59 13.94
N ALA A 10 -9.20 10.58 14.33
CA ALA A 10 -8.49 11.77 14.80
C ALA A 10 -7.02 11.70 14.41
N ALA A 11 -6.42 12.85 14.16
CA ALA A 11 -5.00 12.94 13.86
C ALA A 11 -4.19 12.30 15.00
N GLY A 12 -3.15 11.56 14.65
CA GLY A 12 -2.30 10.87 15.60
C GLY A 12 -2.68 9.42 15.87
N GLN A 13 -3.87 8.99 15.48
CA GLN A 13 -4.24 7.57 15.58
C GLN A 13 -3.38 6.73 14.67
N THR A 14 -3.05 5.52 15.11
CA THR A 14 -2.29 4.55 14.31
C THR A 14 -3.02 3.22 14.24
N PHE A 15 -2.84 2.54 13.12
CA PHE A 15 -3.43 1.24 12.85
C PHE A 15 -2.40 0.33 12.24
N GLY A 16 -2.54 -0.96 12.44
CA GLY A 16 -1.70 -1.97 11.83
C GLY A 16 -2.47 -2.84 10.86
N SER A 17 -1.75 -3.73 10.21
CA SER A 17 -2.31 -4.69 9.27
C SER A 17 -1.80 -6.09 9.57
N GLY A 18 -2.36 -7.07 8.89
CA GLY A 18 -1.75 -8.40 8.78
C GLY A 18 -0.51 -8.35 7.91
N THR A 19 0.04 -9.50 7.61
CA THR A 19 1.22 -9.64 6.76
C THR A 19 0.86 -10.33 5.45
N LEU A 20 1.65 -10.06 4.41
CA LEU A 20 1.54 -10.73 3.14
C LEU A 20 2.93 -11.05 2.63
N LYS A 21 3.17 -12.34 2.33
CA LYS A 21 4.43 -12.78 1.76
C LYS A 21 4.43 -12.55 0.25
N VAL A 22 5.50 -11.94 -0.25
CA VAL A 22 5.65 -11.64 -1.68
C VAL A 22 6.27 -12.85 -2.37
N GLU A 23 5.48 -13.54 -3.19
CA GLU A 23 5.92 -14.72 -3.91
C GLU A 23 6.60 -14.32 -5.23
N LYS A 24 7.70 -15.01 -5.55
CA LYS A 24 8.46 -14.77 -6.79
C LYS A 24 7.58 -14.84 -8.03
N GLU A 25 6.72 -15.84 -8.11
CA GLU A 25 5.85 -16.03 -9.27
C GLU A 25 4.86 -14.89 -9.44
N ARG A 26 4.41 -14.30 -8.33
CA ARG A 26 3.53 -13.13 -8.34
C ARG A 26 4.24 -11.88 -8.83
N ILE A 27 5.50 -11.70 -8.44
CA ILE A 27 6.32 -10.58 -8.91
C ILE A 27 6.39 -10.63 -10.44
N LYS A 28 6.70 -11.81 -10.99
CA LYS A 28 6.85 -11.97 -12.44
C LYS A 28 5.52 -11.81 -13.17
N SER A 29 4.45 -12.39 -12.66
CA SER A 29 3.14 -12.32 -13.34
C SER A 29 2.57 -10.90 -13.34
N PHE A 30 2.70 -10.18 -12.24
CA PHE A 30 2.28 -8.78 -12.20
C PHE A 30 3.09 -7.95 -13.20
N ALA A 31 4.41 -8.13 -13.20
CA ALA A 31 5.29 -7.37 -14.07
C ALA A 31 5.03 -7.67 -15.56
N ALA A 32 4.79 -8.92 -15.90
CA ALA A 32 4.48 -9.30 -17.29
C ALA A 32 3.24 -8.59 -17.81
N GLU A 33 2.29 -8.31 -16.93
CA GLU A 33 1.04 -7.67 -17.30
C GLU A 33 1.11 -6.14 -17.25
N PHE A 34 1.81 -5.57 -16.26
CA PHE A 34 1.73 -4.13 -15.98
C PHE A 34 3.06 -3.38 -16.00
N ASP A 35 4.19 -4.08 -15.88
CA ASP A 35 5.51 -3.41 -15.79
C ASP A 35 6.60 -4.37 -16.30
N PRO A 36 6.60 -4.67 -17.61
CA PRO A 36 7.44 -5.73 -18.16
C PRO A 36 8.89 -5.29 -18.37
N GLN A 37 9.59 -5.07 -17.27
CA GLN A 37 10.99 -4.70 -17.28
C GLN A 37 11.86 -5.85 -16.78
N PRO A 38 13.12 -5.98 -17.26
CA PRO A 38 13.96 -7.16 -16.97
C PRO A 38 14.13 -7.43 -15.46
N PHE A 39 14.32 -6.40 -14.65
CA PHE A 39 14.57 -6.56 -13.22
C PHE A 39 13.32 -6.99 -12.42
N HIS A 40 12.16 -7.05 -13.07
CA HIS A 40 10.92 -7.56 -12.48
C HIS A 40 10.50 -8.91 -13.09
N LEU A 41 11.17 -9.34 -14.17
CA LEU A 41 10.77 -10.52 -14.92
C LEU A 41 11.73 -11.70 -14.80
N ASP A 42 13.03 -11.43 -14.63
CA ASP A 42 14.07 -12.45 -14.77
C ASP A 42 15.17 -12.20 -13.74
N GLU A 43 15.43 -13.21 -12.91
CA GLU A 43 16.43 -13.11 -11.85
C GLU A 43 17.82 -12.84 -12.41
N GLU A 44 18.20 -13.51 -13.49
CA GLU A 44 19.52 -13.36 -14.07
C GLU A 44 19.71 -11.98 -14.71
N ALA A 45 18.73 -11.54 -15.47
CA ALA A 45 18.76 -10.19 -16.05
C ALA A 45 18.79 -9.10 -14.98
N ALA A 46 18.17 -9.37 -13.84
CA ALA A 46 18.10 -8.40 -12.75
C ALA A 46 19.42 -8.20 -12.01
N ARG A 47 20.33 -9.17 -12.06
CA ARG A 47 21.60 -9.13 -11.31
C ARG A 47 22.46 -7.92 -11.63
N ASP A 48 22.53 -7.55 -12.90
CA ASP A 48 23.41 -6.48 -13.39
C ASP A 48 22.69 -5.13 -13.44
N THR A 49 21.52 -5.05 -12.81
CA THR A 49 20.75 -3.81 -12.76
C THR A 49 20.96 -3.08 -11.43
N ILE A 50 20.41 -1.87 -11.33
CA ILE A 50 20.42 -1.07 -10.11
C ILE A 50 19.87 -1.86 -8.90
N PHE A 51 18.97 -2.82 -9.14
CA PHE A 51 18.38 -3.63 -8.06
C PHE A 51 19.29 -4.78 -7.60
N GLY A 52 20.25 -5.19 -8.41
CA GLY A 52 21.18 -6.27 -8.07
C GLY A 52 20.53 -7.63 -7.88
N GLY A 53 19.29 -7.80 -8.34
CA GLY A 53 18.50 -9.01 -8.23
C GLY A 53 17.04 -8.72 -8.52
N LEU A 54 16.23 -9.77 -8.57
CA LEU A 54 14.80 -9.63 -8.87
C LEU A 54 14.12 -8.76 -7.79
N ALA A 55 13.35 -7.80 -8.25
CA ALA A 55 12.58 -6.91 -7.38
C ALA A 55 11.15 -6.80 -7.89
N ALA A 56 10.21 -6.65 -6.99
CA ALA A 56 8.83 -6.39 -7.35
C ALA A 56 8.70 -5.00 -7.96
N SER A 57 7.81 -4.86 -8.94
CA SER A 57 7.43 -3.55 -9.45
C SER A 57 6.93 -2.69 -8.30
N GLY A 58 7.28 -1.40 -8.30
CA GLY A 58 6.73 -0.46 -7.32
C GLY A 58 5.20 -0.46 -7.33
N TRP A 59 4.59 -0.60 -8.49
CA TRP A 59 3.13 -0.67 -8.63
C TRP A 59 2.56 -1.95 -8.03
N HIS A 60 3.31 -3.05 -8.06
CA HIS A 60 2.93 -4.28 -7.37
C HIS A 60 2.93 -4.07 -5.86
N THR A 61 3.98 -3.44 -5.34
CA THR A 61 4.06 -3.09 -3.92
C THR A 61 2.91 -2.18 -3.53
N ALA A 62 2.55 -1.22 -4.37
CA ALA A 62 1.41 -0.34 -4.13
C ALA A 62 0.10 -1.13 -4.09
N ALA A 63 -0.08 -2.09 -4.98
CA ALA A 63 -1.28 -2.93 -5.02
C ALA A 63 -1.39 -3.80 -3.77
N ILE A 64 -0.28 -4.39 -3.32
CA ILE A 64 -0.22 -5.15 -2.07
C ILE A 64 -0.54 -4.25 -0.88
N THR A 65 0.01 -3.05 -0.87
CA THR A 65 -0.26 -2.06 0.17
C THR A 65 -1.76 -1.76 0.24
N MET A 66 -2.41 -1.59 -0.90
CA MET A 66 -3.86 -1.35 -0.92
C MET A 66 -4.64 -2.54 -0.37
N LYS A 67 -4.28 -3.76 -0.73
CA LYS A 67 -4.92 -4.96 -0.20
C LYS A 67 -4.78 -5.03 1.33
N LEU A 68 -3.56 -4.82 1.83
CA LEU A 68 -3.30 -4.83 3.28
C LEU A 68 -4.05 -3.70 3.99
N LEU A 69 -4.16 -2.54 3.35
CA LEU A 69 -4.89 -1.40 3.90
C LEU A 69 -6.37 -1.71 4.04
N VAL A 70 -7.00 -2.24 3.01
CA VAL A 70 -8.42 -2.57 3.01
C VAL A 70 -8.73 -3.65 4.06
N GLU A 71 -7.81 -4.58 4.27
CA GLU A 71 -7.96 -5.68 5.24
C GLU A 71 -7.44 -5.32 6.64
N SER A 72 -6.94 -4.11 6.83
CA SER A 72 -6.31 -3.66 8.08
C SER A 72 -7.34 -3.28 9.13
N GLU A 73 -6.82 -2.83 10.27
CA GLU A 73 -7.62 -2.27 11.34
C GLU A 73 -8.25 -0.92 10.99
N PHE A 74 -7.71 -0.24 9.95
CA PHE A 74 -8.27 1.01 9.48
C PHE A 74 -9.42 0.69 8.51
N ARG A 75 -10.65 0.75 9.03
CA ARG A 75 -11.85 0.33 8.30
C ARG A 75 -12.91 1.41 8.28
N PRO A 76 -12.80 2.40 7.39
CA PRO A 76 -13.86 3.38 7.23
C PRO A 76 -15.17 2.70 6.82
N ALA A 77 -16.26 3.16 7.38
CA ALA A 77 -17.58 2.64 7.02
C ALA A 77 -17.84 2.87 5.54
N GLY A 78 -18.30 1.84 4.84
CA GLY A 78 -18.58 1.90 3.40
C GLY A 78 -17.36 1.73 2.50
N GLY A 79 -16.15 1.52 3.07
CA GLY A 79 -14.94 1.26 2.32
C GLY A 79 -14.06 2.49 2.14
N ILE A 80 -13.03 2.33 1.34
CA ILE A 80 -12.01 3.36 1.10
C ILE A 80 -12.09 3.82 -0.35
N VAL A 81 -12.31 5.12 -0.52
CA VAL A 81 -12.26 5.74 -1.86
C VAL A 81 -11.08 6.70 -1.88
N GLY A 82 -10.12 6.43 -2.75
CA GLY A 82 -8.94 7.27 -2.88
C GLY A 82 -9.25 8.54 -3.66
N ALA A 83 -8.88 9.69 -3.09
CA ALA A 83 -9.00 10.99 -3.74
C ALA A 83 -7.69 11.44 -4.38
N GLY A 84 -6.57 10.87 -3.96
CA GLY A 84 -5.27 11.20 -4.51
C GLY A 84 -4.15 10.97 -3.52
N PHE A 85 -2.95 11.35 -3.92
CA PHE A 85 -1.74 11.25 -3.12
C PHE A 85 -1.02 12.58 -3.11
N ASP A 86 -0.54 13.00 -1.93
CA ASP A 86 0.37 14.13 -1.84
C ASP A 86 1.80 13.67 -2.08
N GLU A 87 2.11 12.45 -1.66
CA GLU A 87 3.45 11.89 -1.79
C GLU A 87 3.36 10.37 -1.99
N PHE A 88 4.18 9.87 -2.89
CA PHE A 88 4.27 8.45 -3.18
C PHE A 88 5.75 8.11 -3.37
N ARG A 89 6.28 7.20 -2.56
CA ARG A 89 7.72 6.97 -2.51
C ARG A 89 8.04 5.49 -2.31
N TRP A 90 8.99 4.98 -3.09
CA TRP A 90 9.52 3.63 -2.93
C TRP A 90 10.96 3.74 -2.42
N SER A 91 11.15 3.54 -1.13
CA SER A 91 12.46 3.74 -0.47
C SER A 91 13.39 2.55 -0.61
N LYS A 92 12.84 1.33 -0.72
CA LYS A 92 13.61 0.09 -0.80
C LYS A 92 12.96 -0.88 -1.77
N PRO A 93 13.77 -1.69 -2.49
CA PRO A 93 13.21 -2.74 -3.33
C PRO A 93 12.55 -3.82 -2.47
N VAL A 94 11.46 -4.38 -3.00
CA VAL A 94 10.78 -5.54 -2.41
C VAL A 94 11.27 -6.77 -3.12
N ARG A 95 11.71 -7.76 -2.35
CA ARG A 95 12.33 -8.98 -2.86
C ARG A 95 11.41 -10.19 -2.72
N PRO A 96 11.63 -11.23 -3.54
CA PRO A 96 10.92 -12.50 -3.33
C PRO A 96 11.12 -12.99 -1.90
N GLY A 97 10.03 -13.41 -1.26
CA GLY A 97 10.06 -13.91 0.12
C GLY A 97 9.89 -12.85 1.20
N ASP A 98 9.92 -11.58 0.86
CA ASP A 98 9.65 -10.52 1.82
C ASP A 98 8.23 -10.64 2.36
N GLU A 99 8.07 -10.40 3.66
CA GLU A 99 6.76 -10.32 4.30
C GLU A 99 6.44 -8.87 4.57
N LEU A 100 5.37 -8.37 3.94
CA LEU A 100 4.98 -6.98 4.04
C LEU A 100 3.86 -6.80 5.05
N ARG A 101 3.93 -5.69 5.78
CA ARG A 101 2.87 -5.23 6.69
C ARG A 101 2.81 -3.72 6.67
N LEU A 102 1.72 -3.17 7.16
CA LEU A 102 1.51 -1.72 7.14
C LEU A 102 1.52 -1.13 8.54
N LYS A 103 2.01 0.10 8.59
CA LYS A 103 1.72 1.05 9.66
C LYS A 103 0.92 2.18 9.03
N ILE A 104 -0.24 2.46 9.60
CA ILE A 104 -1.14 3.50 9.09
C ILE A 104 -1.29 4.56 10.17
N GLU A 105 -1.09 5.81 9.78
CA GLU A 105 -1.18 6.94 10.72
C GLU A 105 -2.15 7.97 10.15
N ILE A 106 -3.12 8.38 10.95
CA ILE A 106 -4.04 9.46 10.58
C ILE A 106 -3.30 10.79 10.76
N LEU A 107 -3.20 11.54 9.67
CA LEU A 107 -2.54 12.85 9.67
C LEU A 107 -3.52 14.00 9.85
N ASP A 108 -4.71 13.89 9.26
CA ASP A 108 -5.70 14.95 9.29
C ASP A 108 -7.09 14.38 9.01
N VAL A 109 -8.09 15.01 9.60
CA VAL A 109 -9.50 14.65 9.38
C VAL A 109 -10.25 15.94 9.08
N ARG A 110 -10.90 16.01 7.92
CA ARG A 110 -11.62 17.19 7.48
C ARG A 110 -13.07 16.85 7.11
N PRO A 111 -14.05 17.22 7.92
CA PRO A 111 -15.44 17.07 7.53
C PRO A 111 -15.76 17.91 6.30
N SER A 112 -16.61 17.40 5.42
CA SER A 112 -17.07 18.17 4.27
C SER A 112 -18.03 19.26 4.72
N ARG A 113 -17.87 20.47 4.19
CA ARG A 113 -18.79 21.57 4.48
C ARG A 113 -20.12 21.44 3.75
N SER A 114 -20.10 20.83 2.57
CA SER A 114 -21.28 20.70 1.70
C SER A 114 -22.04 19.41 1.96
N ARG A 115 -21.40 18.40 2.55
CA ARG A 115 -22.00 17.08 2.79
C ARG A 115 -21.68 16.62 4.20
N PRO A 116 -22.58 16.86 5.17
CA PRO A 116 -22.25 16.63 6.58
C PRO A 116 -21.93 15.19 6.96
N ASN A 117 -22.33 14.22 6.11
CA ASN A 117 -22.05 12.80 6.34
C ASN A 117 -20.74 12.35 5.68
N GLN A 118 -19.98 13.25 5.10
CA GLN A 118 -18.74 12.93 4.37
C GLN A 118 -17.59 13.81 4.83
N GLY A 119 -16.40 13.39 4.51
CA GLY A 119 -15.21 14.16 4.79
C GLY A 119 -13.99 13.47 4.20
N MET A 120 -12.84 14.07 4.43
CA MET A 120 -11.54 13.58 3.98
C MET A 120 -10.71 13.15 5.16
N VAL A 121 -10.08 11.99 5.04
CA VAL A 121 -9.09 11.52 6.01
C VAL A 121 -7.77 11.42 5.28
N LYS A 122 -6.77 12.12 5.78
CA LYS A 122 -5.41 12.06 5.25
C LYS A 122 -4.62 11.07 6.09
N VAL A 123 -4.03 10.08 5.44
CA VAL A 123 -3.27 9.04 6.13
C VAL A 123 -1.86 8.95 5.55
N ARG A 124 -0.92 8.55 6.42
CA ARG A 124 0.39 8.09 5.98
C ARG A 124 0.40 6.58 6.14
N THR A 125 0.59 5.88 5.03
CA THR A 125 0.70 4.43 5.03
C THR A 125 2.15 4.07 4.73
N THR A 126 2.79 3.37 5.66
CA THR A 126 4.16 2.89 5.50
C THR A 126 4.13 1.38 5.36
N THR A 127 4.68 0.89 4.26
CA THR A 127 4.82 -0.54 4.00
C THR A 127 6.19 -0.99 4.49
N LEU A 128 6.18 -1.95 5.40
CA LEU A 128 7.36 -2.45 6.09
C LEU A 128 7.63 -3.89 5.69
N ASN A 129 8.88 -4.29 5.63
CA ASN A 129 9.28 -5.68 5.41
C ASN A 129 10.19 -6.21 6.52
#